data_a2b5cf798f084222132dd64c4013dcc4
#
_entry.id   a2b5cf798f084222132dd64c4013dcc4
#
_cell.length_a   1.000
_cell.length_b   1.000
_cell.length_c   1.000
_cell.angle_alpha   90.00
_cell.angle_beta   90.00
_cell.angle_gamma   90.00
#
_symmetry.space_group_name_H-M   'P 1'
#
loop_
_entity.id
_entity.type
_entity.pdbx_description
1 polymer ?
#
loop_
_entity_poly.entity_id
_entity_poly.type
_entity_poly.pdbx_seq_one_letter_code
_entity_poly.pdbx_strand_id
1 'polypeptide(L)'
;YRAETPELERLHGVLTGVLDENISHPGACHLYIHATESTIDAGRATACADKLSDAVPVASHIQHMPAHTYNRTGMWGKNVATSIKASQSDIMAKSNKGFSYGASHNLHMLLYGASYDGQGAVAIQAGKDYRKLTDMAPYETLTQIRFGRFDDVLENKNIPEDVYALALYKFAKGYAELKENSNISNARDIEKYLFEAAEGDLGSTYFR
;
A
#
# COMPACT_ATOMS: atom_id res chain seq x y z
N TYR A 1 15.90 5.85 4.29
CA TYR A 1 15.78 7.29 4.53
C TYR A 1 16.61 8.02 3.49
N ARG A 2 16.03 8.91 2.70
CA ARG A 2 16.82 9.87 1.93
C ARG A 2 17.48 10.81 2.93
N ALA A 3 18.80 10.92 2.86
CA ALA A 3 19.51 11.99 3.56
C ALA A 3 18.93 13.34 3.11
N GLU A 4 18.70 14.23 4.05
CA GLU A 4 18.36 15.61 3.71
C GLU A 4 19.49 16.19 2.87
N THR A 5 19.19 16.62 1.66
CA THR A 5 20.16 17.19 0.73
C THR A 5 19.87 18.68 0.54
N PRO A 6 20.87 19.49 0.18
CA PRO A 6 20.64 20.93 -0.11
C PRO A 6 19.57 21.16 -1.17
N GLU A 7 19.43 20.24 -2.15
CA GLU A 7 18.41 20.33 -3.18
C GLU A 7 17.01 20.10 -2.61
N LEU A 8 16.87 19.15 -1.67
CA LEU A 8 15.60 18.87 -1.00
C LEU A 8 15.20 20.04 -0.10
N GLU A 9 16.14 20.61 0.65
CA GLU A 9 15.90 21.83 1.45
C GLU A 9 15.47 23.01 0.58
N ARG A 10 16.12 23.20 -0.57
CA ARG A 10 15.72 24.24 -1.52
C ARG A 10 14.32 24.01 -2.06
N LEU A 11 13.98 22.74 -2.40
CA LEU A 11 12.63 22.37 -2.85
C LEU A 11 11.59 22.66 -1.75
N HIS A 12 11.87 22.27 -0.52
CA HIS A 12 11.00 22.58 0.62
C HIS A 12 10.82 24.10 0.76
N GLY A 13 11.89 24.90 0.66
CA GLY A 13 11.80 26.36 0.74
C GLY A 13 10.91 26.98 -0.33
N VAL A 14 11.01 26.51 -1.58
CA VAL A 14 10.14 26.97 -2.67
C VAL A 14 8.68 26.59 -2.42
N LEU A 15 8.43 25.34 -2.02
CA LEU A 15 7.06 24.86 -1.79
C LEU A 15 6.41 25.53 -0.58
N THR A 16 7.15 25.72 0.52
CA THR A 16 6.64 26.41 1.71
C THR A 16 6.32 27.87 1.40
N GLY A 17 7.11 28.56 0.58
CA GLY A 17 6.77 29.92 0.16
C GLY A 17 5.42 30.03 -0.54
N VAL A 18 5.08 29.04 -1.40
CA VAL A 18 3.75 28.98 -2.04
C VAL A 18 2.66 28.62 -1.03
N LEU A 19 2.95 27.70 -0.12
CA LEU A 19 1.97 27.22 0.88
C LEU A 19 1.68 28.24 1.98
N ASP A 20 2.63 29.12 2.29
CA ASP A 20 2.43 30.23 3.22
C ASP A 20 1.43 31.26 2.65
N GLU A 21 1.42 31.44 1.32
CA GLU A 21 0.43 32.28 0.65
C GLU A 21 -0.93 31.55 0.49
N ASN A 22 -0.89 30.26 0.17
CA ASN A 22 -2.10 29.45 -0.03
C ASN A 22 -1.88 27.98 0.33
N ILE A 23 -2.18 27.61 1.58
CA ILE A 23 -2.07 26.25 2.08
C ILE A 23 -2.99 25.23 1.32
N SER A 24 -3.97 25.72 0.59
CA SER A 24 -4.88 24.87 -0.19
C SER A 24 -4.45 24.73 -1.66
N HIS A 25 -3.25 25.20 -2.05
CA HIS A 25 -2.76 25.05 -3.41
C HIS A 25 -2.49 23.58 -3.76
N PRO A 26 -3.32 22.92 -4.63
CA PRO A 26 -3.26 21.47 -4.79
C PRO A 26 -1.90 20.95 -5.29
N GLY A 27 -1.32 21.64 -6.27
CA GLY A 27 -0.02 21.27 -6.85
C GLY A 27 1.13 21.39 -5.85
N ALA A 28 1.15 22.46 -5.05
CA ALA A 28 2.17 22.65 -4.02
C ALA A 28 2.05 21.61 -2.91
N CYS A 29 0.84 21.33 -2.43
CA CYS A 29 0.59 20.27 -1.45
C CYS A 29 0.97 18.89 -1.96
N HIS A 30 0.62 18.55 -3.20
CA HIS A 30 1.00 17.30 -3.84
C HIS A 30 2.53 17.10 -3.82
N LEU A 31 3.26 18.07 -4.35
CA LEU A 31 4.73 18.01 -4.41
C LEU A 31 5.37 18.05 -3.02
N TYR A 32 4.78 18.79 -2.08
CA TYR A 32 5.28 18.87 -0.71
C TYR A 32 5.14 17.54 0.04
N ILE A 33 4.02 16.81 -0.15
CA ILE A 33 3.85 15.46 0.38
C ILE A 33 4.96 14.54 -0.15
N HIS A 34 5.20 14.51 -1.46
CA HIS A 34 6.26 13.70 -2.04
C HIS A 34 7.68 14.10 -1.57
N ALA A 35 7.94 15.39 -1.41
CA ALA A 35 9.23 15.88 -0.93
C ALA A 35 9.48 15.49 0.54
N THR A 36 8.43 15.34 1.35
CA THR A 36 8.53 15.06 2.78
C THR A 36 8.38 13.60 3.18
N GLU A 37 7.64 12.79 2.40
CA GLU A 37 7.29 11.41 2.78
C GLU A 37 8.50 10.50 3.05
N SER A 38 9.65 10.74 2.39
CA SER A 38 10.89 9.97 2.57
C SER A 38 11.84 10.57 3.61
N THR A 39 11.48 11.68 4.23
CA THR A 39 12.27 12.32 5.30
C THR A 39 11.94 11.73 6.67
N ILE A 40 12.72 12.12 7.69
CA ILE A 40 12.44 11.73 9.07
C ILE A 40 11.23 12.47 9.65
N ASP A 41 10.81 13.56 9.03
CA ASP A 41 9.70 14.43 9.46
C ASP A 41 8.60 14.52 8.39
N ALA A 42 8.02 13.37 8.04
CA ALA A 42 6.89 13.33 7.10
C ALA A 42 5.65 14.06 7.64
N GLY A 43 5.57 14.26 8.94
CA GLY A 43 4.48 14.98 9.62
C GLY A 43 4.36 16.45 9.21
N ARG A 44 5.42 17.06 8.69
CA ARG A 44 5.40 18.44 8.16
C ARG A 44 4.32 18.63 7.07
N ALA A 45 4.00 17.59 6.31
CA ALA A 45 2.99 17.66 5.26
C ALA A 45 1.55 17.44 5.75
N THR A 46 1.30 17.26 7.05
CA THR A 46 -0.04 16.95 7.57
C THR A 46 -1.07 18.01 7.20
N ALA A 47 -0.72 19.31 7.29
CA ALA A 47 -1.62 20.39 6.91
C ALA A 47 -2.01 20.33 5.43
N CYS A 48 -1.07 19.99 4.54
CA CYS A 48 -1.32 19.73 3.12
C CYS A 48 -2.20 18.50 2.93
N ALA A 49 -1.91 17.41 3.62
CA ALA A 49 -2.70 16.19 3.53
C ALA A 49 -4.16 16.42 3.92
N ASP A 50 -4.41 17.15 5.01
CA ASP A 50 -5.76 17.47 5.48
C ASP A 50 -6.55 18.36 4.50
N LYS A 51 -5.86 19.20 3.70
CA LYS A 51 -6.50 20.05 2.69
C LYS A 51 -6.69 19.37 1.34
N LEU A 52 -5.76 18.48 0.97
CA LEU A 52 -5.69 17.95 -0.37
C LEU A 52 -6.79 16.92 -0.69
N SER A 53 -7.24 16.17 0.33
CA SER A 53 -8.25 15.10 0.17
C SER A 53 -9.52 15.54 -0.57
N ASP A 54 -9.91 16.81 -0.43
CA ASP A 54 -11.14 17.37 -1.00
C ASP A 54 -10.88 18.47 -2.05
N ALA A 55 -9.61 18.79 -2.30
CA ALA A 55 -9.25 19.92 -3.15
C ALA A 55 -9.61 19.73 -4.63
N VAL A 56 -9.51 18.49 -5.15
CA VAL A 56 -9.78 18.18 -6.55
C VAL A 56 -10.69 16.95 -6.64
N PRO A 57 -12.00 17.15 -6.76
CA PRO A 57 -12.96 16.06 -6.91
C PRO A 57 -12.63 15.16 -8.11
N VAL A 58 -12.87 13.87 -7.97
CA VAL A 58 -12.66 12.81 -9.00
C VAL A 58 -11.23 12.67 -9.55
N ALA A 59 -10.26 13.38 -8.99
CA ALA A 59 -8.86 13.19 -9.30
C ALA A 59 -8.23 12.17 -8.33
N SER A 60 -8.33 10.88 -8.66
CA SER A 60 -7.94 9.78 -7.77
C SER A 60 -6.49 9.92 -7.25
N HIS A 61 -5.56 10.35 -8.11
CA HIS A 61 -4.17 10.58 -7.71
C HIS A 61 -4.03 11.67 -6.64
N ILE A 62 -4.75 12.79 -6.79
CA ILE A 62 -4.70 13.87 -5.80
C ILE A 62 -5.37 13.44 -4.49
N GLN A 63 -6.47 12.70 -4.59
CA GLN A 63 -7.21 12.20 -3.42
C GLN A 63 -6.43 11.17 -2.60
N HIS A 64 -5.52 10.39 -3.22
CA HIS A 64 -4.71 9.41 -2.51
C HIS A 64 -3.46 10.02 -1.87
N MET A 65 -2.98 11.18 -2.34
CA MET A 65 -1.75 11.80 -1.84
C MET A 65 -1.68 11.95 -0.32
N PRO A 66 -2.77 12.35 0.38
CA PRO A 66 -2.78 12.39 1.83
C PRO A 66 -2.40 11.07 2.50
N ALA A 67 -2.72 9.93 1.88
CA ALA A 67 -2.42 8.61 2.43
C ALA A 67 -0.91 8.38 2.62
N HIS A 68 -0.05 8.97 1.79
CA HIS A 68 1.41 8.92 1.98
C HIS A 68 1.82 9.54 3.33
N THR A 69 1.35 10.74 3.64
CA THR A 69 1.61 11.38 4.93
C THR A 69 0.99 10.61 6.09
N TYR A 70 -0.27 10.17 5.95
CA TYR A 70 -0.96 9.44 7.00
C TYR A 70 -0.32 8.09 7.31
N ASN A 71 0.22 7.39 6.29
CA ASN A 71 1.01 6.18 6.49
C ASN A 71 2.27 6.45 7.34
N ARG A 72 2.97 7.53 7.04
CA ARG A 72 4.22 7.89 7.72
C ARG A 72 4.01 8.39 9.14
N THR A 73 2.81 8.90 9.45
CA THR A 73 2.45 9.49 10.75
C THR A 73 1.55 8.60 11.61
N GLY A 74 1.21 7.39 11.13
CA GLY A 74 0.35 6.46 11.86
C GLY A 74 -1.12 6.87 11.94
N MET A 75 -1.57 7.77 11.06
CA MET A 75 -2.98 8.20 10.99
C MET A 75 -3.80 7.24 10.12
N TRP A 76 -3.86 5.96 10.52
CA TRP A 76 -4.36 4.86 9.71
C TRP A 76 -5.81 5.04 9.28
N GLY A 77 -6.70 5.48 10.16
CA GLY A 77 -8.10 5.73 9.81
C GLY A 77 -8.26 6.81 8.73
N LYS A 78 -7.46 7.89 8.76
CA LYS A 78 -7.42 8.91 7.71
C LYS A 78 -6.89 8.34 6.39
N ASN A 79 -5.86 7.47 6.45
CA ASN A 79 -5.36 6.77 5.29
C ASN A 79 -6.46 5.94 4.62
N VAL A 80 -7.18 5.12 5.40
CA VAL A 80 -8.27 4.29 4.89
C VAL A 80 -9.33 5.16 4.20
N ALA A 81 -9.76 6.24 4.84
CA ALA A 81 -10.79 7.12 4.29
C ALA A 81 -10.39 7.74 2.94
N THR A 82 -9.17 8.27 2.82
CA THR A 82 -8.68 8.87 1.58
C THR A 82 -8.43 7.82 0.49
N SER A 83 -7.94 6.65 0.85
CA SER A 83 -7.69 5.55 -0.09
C SER A 83 -8.99 4.95 -0.65
N ILE A 84 -10.04 4.82 0.17
CA ILE A 84 -11.38 4.44 -0.30
C ILE A 84 -11.90 5.45 -1.32
N LYS A 85 -11.79 6.75 -1.02
CA LYS A 85 -12.23 7.83 -1.90
C LYS A 85 -11.50 7.80 -3.24
N ALA A 86 -10.19 7.65 -3.23
CA ALA A 86 -9.37 7.53 -4.43
C ALA A 86 -9.76 6.30 -5.26
N SER A 87 -9.94 5.13 -4.63
CA SER A 87 -10.36 3.91 -5.30
C SER A 87 -11.75 4.03 -5.92
N GLN A 88 -12.69 4.71 -5.25
CA GLN A 88 -14.02 5.00 -5.82
C GLN A 88 -13.93 5.91 -7.05
N SER A 89 -13.05 6.92 -7.03
CA SER A 89 -12.81 7.78 -8.18
C SER A 89 -12.22 7.03 -9.37
N ASP A 90 -11.33 6.06 -9.14
CA ASP A 90 -10.82 5.19 -10.20
C ASP A 90 -11.92 4.33 -10.82
N ILE A 91 -12.84 3.79 -10.01
CA ILE A 91 -13.98 3.01 -10.49
C ILE A 91 -14.91 3.88 -11.35
N MET A 92 -15.22 5.09 -10.89
CA MET A 92 -16.04 6.04 -11.63
C MET A 92 -15.38 6.45 -12.95
N ALA A 93 -14.09 6.71 -12.95
CA ALA A 93 -13.33 7.06 -14.16
C ALA A 93 -13.42 5.95 -15.23
N LYS A 94 -13.31 4.68 -14.83
CA LYS A 94 -13.48 3.54 -15.76
C LYS A 94 -14.87 3.50 -16.38
N SER A 95 -15.93 3.73 -15.58
CA SER A 95 -17.32 3.70 -16.04
C SER A 95 -17.61 4.84 -17.02
N ASN A 96 -17.04 6.00 -16.80
CA ASN A 96 -17.27 7.22 -17.60
C ASN A 96 -16.23 7.41 -18.72
N LYS A 97 -15.39 6.40 -19.00
CA LYS A 97 -14.24 6.50 -19.91
C LYS A 97 -13.26 7.61 -19.52
N GLY A 98 -13.23 7.97 -18.23
CA GLY A 98 -12.27 8.89 -17.65
C GLY A 98 -10.88 8.26 -17.50
N PHE A 99 -9.95 9.05 -17.01
CA PHE A 99 -8.58 8.60 -16.72
C PHE A 99 -8.48 8.07 -15.30
N SER A 100 -8.14 6.79 -15.16
CA SER A 100 -7.79 6.18 -13.87
C SER A 100 -6.28 6.18 -13.74
N TYR A 101 -5.76 6.80 -12.69
CA TYR A 101 -4.33 6.84 -12.42
C TYR A 101 -4.01 6.15 -11.10
N GLY A 102 -3.33 5.01 -11.18
CA GLY A 102 -2.82 4.35 -9.99
C GLY A 102 -3.81 3.48 -9.23
N ALA A 103 -4.81 2.91 -9.91
CA ALA A 103 -5.82 2.07 -9.26
C ALA A 103 -5.23 0.94 -8.40
N SER A 104 -4.18 0.27 -8.86
CA SER A 104 -3.46 -0.74 -8.08
C SER A 104 -2.76 -0.13 -6.85
N HIS A 105 -2.13 1.03 -7.03
CA HIS A 105 -1.46 1.74 -5.95
C HIS A 105 -2.46 2.21 -4.87
N ASN A 106 -3.62 2.74 -5.27
CA ASN A 106 -4.67 3.15 -4.33
C ASN A 106 -5.20 1.97 -3.51
N LEU A 107 -5.41 0.80 -4.14
CA LEU A 107 -5.79 -0.43 -3.45
C LEU A 107 -4.68 -0.93 -2.51
N HIS A 108 -3.41 -0.80 -2.90
CA HIS A 108 -2.29 -1.17 -2.05
C HIS A 108 -2.21 -0.27 -0.80
N MET A 109 -2.38 1.05 -0.97
CA MET A 109 -2.43 2.01 0.14
C MET A 109 -3.61 1.72 1.07
N LEU A 110 -4.78 1.38 0.52
CA LEU A 110 -5.97 0.99 1.29
C LEU A 110 -5.71 -0.29 2.10
N LEU A 111 -5.21 -1.34 1.45
CA LEU A 111 -4.86 -2.61 2.09
C LEU A 111 -3.89 -2.39 3.26
N TYR A 112 -2.84 -1.60 3.02
CA TYR A 112 -1.83 -1.30 4.02
C TYR A 112 -2.43 -0.54 5.20
N GLY A 113 -3.10 0.60 4.95
CA GLY A 113 -3.73 1.40 5.99
C GLY A 113 -4.75 0.63 6.80
N ALA A 114 -5.65 -0.10 6.16
CA ALA A 114 -6.66 -0.92 6.81
C ALA A 114 -6.06 -2.07 7.64
N SER A 115 -4.94 -2.62 7.18
CA SER A 115 -4.20 -3.67 7.93
C SER A 115 -3.65 -3.15 9.25
N TYR A 116 -3.15 -1.92 9.30
CA TYR A 116 -2.64 -1.31 10.52
C TYR A 116 -3.73 -0.71 11.41
N ASP A 117 -4.86 -0.30 10.82
CA ASP A 117 -6.03 0.22 11.54
C ASP A 117 -6.93 -0.89 12.13
N GLY A 118 -6.58 -2.17 11.89
CA GLY A 118 -7.37 -3.31 12.38
C GLY A 118 -8.66 -3.57 11.59
N GLN A 119 -8.85 -2.94 10.44
CA GLN A 119 -10.02 -3.09 9.58
C GLN A 119 -9.90 -4.32 8.65
N GLY A 120 -9.91 -5.52 9.22
CA GLY A 120 -9.62 -6.78 8.51
C GLY A 120 -10.50 -7.02 7.29
N ALA A 121 -11.79 -6.74 7.37
CA ALA A 121 -12.71 -6.94 6.23
C ALA A 121 -12.34 -6.00 5.06
N VAL A 122 -12.01 -4.75 5.34
CA VAL A 122 -11.58 -3.76 4.32
C VAL A 122 -10.25 -4.17 3.70
N ALA A 123 -9.28 -4.55 4.53
CA ALA A 123 -7.95 -4.97 4.09
C ALA A 123 -8.01 -6.22 3.19
N ILE A 124 -8.76 -7.25 3.60
CA ILE A 124 -8.93 -8.49 2.82
C ILE A 124 -9.63 -8.18 1.48
N GLN A 125 -10.68 -7.36 1.51
CA GLN A 125 -11.37 -6.98 0.26
C GLN A 125 -10.45 -6.20 -0.68
N ALA A 126 -9.67 -5.24 -0.17
CA ALA A 126 -8.69 -4.51 -0.96
C ALA A 126 -7.62 -5.44 -1.56
N GLY A 127 -7.17 -6.46 -0.81
CA GLY A 127 -6.27 -7.50 -1.30
C GLY A 127 -6.86 -8.33 -2.44
N LYS A 128 -8.14 -8.70 -2.34
CA LYS A 128 -8.88 -9.40 -3.40
C LYS A 128 -9.00 -8.56 -4.66
N ASP A 129 -9.31 -7.28 -4.50
CA ASP A 129 -9.48 -6.36 -5.63
C ASP A 129 -8.12 -6.02 -6.28
N TYR A 130 -7.06 -5.90 -5.47
CA TYR A 130 -5.69 -5.77 -5.96
C TYR A 130 -5.29 -6.98 -6.82
N ARG A 131 -5.54 -8.21 -6.34
CA ARG A 131 -5.27 -9.43 -7.11
C ARG A 131 -6.01 -9.46 -8.44
N LYS A 132 -7.31 -9.12 -8.45
CA LYS A 132 -8.09 -9.07 -9.69
C LYS A 132 -7.56 -8.05 -10.70
N LEU A 133 -6.95 -6.97 -10.22
CA LEU A 133 -6.44 -5.90 -11.07
C LEU A 133 -5.04 -6.17 -11.61
N THR A 134 -4.19 -6.86 -10.83
CA THR A 134 -2.76 -7.01 -11.10
C THR A 134 -2.30 -8.45 -11.28
N ASP A 135 -3.17 -9.40 -11.00
CA ASP A 135 -2.87 -10.84 -10.90
C ASP A 135 -1.88 -11.21 -9.77
N MET A 136 -1.62 -10.28 -8.86
CA MET A 136 -0.70 -10.45 -7.73
C MET A 136 -1.42 -11.01 -6.51
N ALA A 137 -1.40 -12.32 -6.33
CA ALA A 137 -2.06 -13.06 -5.26
C ALA A 137 -1.48 -12.84 -3.83
N PRO A 138 -0.19 -12.56 -3.61
CA PRO A 138 0.38 -12.58 -2.26
C PRO A 138 -0.27 -11.63 -1.27
N TYR A 139 -0.68 -10.45 -1.70
CA TYR A 139 -1.23 -9.43 -0.80
C TYR A 139 -2.57 -9.84 -0.17
N GLU A 140 -3.45 -10.53 -0.91
CA GLU A 140 -4.67 -11.12 -0.35
C GLU A 140 -4.32 -12.14 0.72
N THR A 141 -3.44 -13.09 0.40
CA THR A 141 -3.05 -14.20 1.27
C THR A 141 -2.36 -13.73 2.55
N LEU A 142 -1.40 -12.79 2.44
CA LEU A 142 -0.72 -12.21 3.60
C LEU A 142 -1.68 -11.42 4.50
N THR A 143 -2.69 -10.77 3.93
CA THR A 143 -3.72 -10.07 4.68
C THR A 143 -4.62 -11.04 5.43
N GLN A 144 -5.01 -12.15 4.80
CA GLN A 144 -5.76 -13.23 5.45
C GLN A 144 -5.00 -13.79 6.67
N ILE A 145 -3.69 -14.06 6.53
CA ILE A 145 -2.84 -14.50 7.65
C ILE A 145 -2.84 -13.47 8.78
N ARG A 146 -2.63 -12.20 8.47
CA ARG A 146 -2.60 -11.11 9.46
C ARG A 146 -3.85 -11.10 10.33
N PHE A 147 -5.01 -11.41 9.75
CA PHE A 147 -6.29 -11.42 10.43
C PHE A 147 -6.79 -12.80 10.86
N GLY A 148 -5.92 -13.81 10.89
CA GLY A 148 -6.23 -15.15 11.37
C GLY A 148 -7.22 -15.93 10.52
N ARG A 149 -7.36 -15.59 9.23
CA ARG A 149 -8.23 -16.27 8.28
C ARG A 149 -7.50 -17.47 7.66
N PHE A 150 -7.07 -18.39 8.53
CA PHE A 150 -6.22 -19.52 8.14
C PHE A 150 -6.96 -20.51 7.25
N ASP A 151 -8.24 -20.76 7.49
CA ASP A 151 -9.07 -21.61 6.64
C ASP A 151 -9.12 -21.09 5.20
N ASP A 152 -9.36 -19.78 5.01
CA ASP A 152 -9.36 -19.14 3.68
C ASP A 152 -8.03 -19.35 2.96
N VAL A 153 -6.90 -19.26 3.69
CA VAL A 153 -5.57 -19.52 3.17
C VAL A 153 -5.41 -20.97 2.77
N LEU A 154 -5.85 -21.91 3.61
CA LEU A 154 -5.72 -23.36 3.34
C LEU A 154 -6.61 -23.81 2.18
N GLU A 155 -7.78 -23.22 2.00
CA GLU A 155 -8.69 -23.51 0.90
C GLU A 155 -8.24 -22.91 -0.45
N ASN A 156 -7.37 -21.89 -0.43
CA ASN A 156 -6.90 -21.26 -1.65
C ASN A 156 -6.04 -22.22 -2.48
N LYS A 157 -6.49 -22.56 -3.69
CA LYS A 157 -5.83 -23.49 -4.62
C LYS A 157 -5.09 -22.77 -5.76
N ASN A 158 -5.11 -21.44 -5.78
CA ASN A 158 -4.45 -20.65 -6.82
C ASN A 158 -2.96 -20.56 -6.52
N ILE A 159 -2.17 -21.42 -7.13
CA ILE A 159 -0.70 -21.45 -6.98
C ILE A 159 -0.11 -20.43 -7.93
N PRO A 160 0.62 -19.39 -7.45
CA PRO A 160 1.28 -18.43 -8.31
C PRO A 160 2.41 -19.06 -9.13
N GLU A 161 2.61 -18.56 -10.35
CA GLU A 161 3.73 -18.96 -11.22
C GLU A 161 5.00 -18.13 -10.92
N ASP A 162 4.84 -16.89 -10.50
CA ASP A 162 5.94 -16.01 -10.13
C ASP A 162 6.67 -16.53 -8.88
N VAL A 163 8.00 -16.59 -8.92
CA VAL A 163 8.85 -17.19 -7.87
C VAL A 163 8.65 -16.51 -6.51
N TYR A 164 8.59 -15.18 -6.48
CA TYR A 164 8.39 -14.42 -5.26
C TYR A 164 6.99 -14.64 -4.68
N ALA A 165 5.97 -14.55 -5.54
CA ALA A 165 4.59 -14.80 -5.16
C ALA A 165 4.38 -16.24 -4.67
N LEU A 166 5.05 -17.22 -5.29
CA LEU A 166 5.03 -18.63 -4.89
C LEU A 166 5.70 -18.83 -3.52
N ALA A 167 6.81 -18.15 -3.26
CA ALA A 167 7.48 -18.20 -1.95
C ALA A 167 6.54 -17.70 -0.83
N LEU A 168 5.93 -16.54 -1.03
CA LEU A 168 4.97 -15.97 -0.08
C LEU A 168 3.71 -16.83 0.08
N TYR A 169 3.22 -17.42 -1.00
CA TYR A 169 2.09 -18.35 -0.96
C TYR A 169 2.41 -19.59 -0.11
N LYS A 170 3.59 -20.21 -0.33
CA LYS A 170 4.03 -21.37 0.45
C LYS A 170 4.26 -21.03 1.92
N PHE A 171 4.89 -19.89 2.19
CA PHE A 171 5.01 -19.37 3.55
C PHE A 171 3.64 -19.26 4.22
N ALA A 172 2.69 -18.65 3.53
CA ALA A 172 1.33 -18.43 4.05
C ALA A 172 0.62 -19.74 4.35
N LYS A 173 0.68 -20.71 3.43
CA LYS A 173 0.10 -22.06 3.61
C LYS A 173 0.68 -22.75 4.83
N GLY A 174 1.98 -22.82 4.93
CA GLY A 174 2.61 -23.49 6.05
C GLY A 174 2.41 -22.80 7.37
N TYR A 175 2.37 -21.46 7.40
CA TYR A 175 2.02 -20.74 8.61
C TYR A 175 0.58 -21.05 9.06
N ALA A 176 -0.36 -21.09 8.11
CA ALA A 176 -1.75 -21.44 8.40
C ALA A 176 -1.87 -22.89 8.91
N GLU A 177 -1.20 -23.86 8.28
CA GLU A 177 -1.16 -25.26 8.74
C GLU A 177 -0.55 -25.38 10.15
N LEU A 178 0.52 -24.64 10.43
CA LEU A 178 1.14 -24.63 11.76
C LEU A 178 0.15 -24.11 12.83
N LYS A 179 -0.64 -23.09 12.49
CA LYS A 179 -1.61 -22.48 13.41
C LYS A 179 -2.82 -23.36 13.66
N GLU A 180 -3.36 -23.99 12.61
CA GLU A 180 -4.56 -24.82 12.72
C GLU A 180 -4.26 -26.26 13.17
N ASN A 181 -3.17 -26.85 12.68
CA ASN A 181 -2.92 -28.29 12.85
C ASN A 181 -1.68 -28.60 13.70
N SER A 182 -0.95 -27.59 14.20
CA SER A 182 0.33 -27.75 14.94
C SER A 182 1.36 -28.60 14.16
N ASN A 183 1.32 -28.58 12.85
CA ASN A 183 2.17 -29.42 11.99
C ASN A 183 3.55 -28.79 11.78
N ILE A 184 4.51 -29.19 12.62
CA ILE A 184 5.89 -28.67 12.59
C ILE A 184 6.68 -29.18 11.38
N SER A 185 6.32 -30.33 10.77
CA SER A 185 7.07 -30.87 9.63
C SER A 185 7.04 -29.92 8.42
N ASN A 186 5.91 -29.28 8.17
CA ASN A 186 5.75 -28.32 7.09
C ASN A 186 6.53 -27.01 7.31
N ALA A 187 6.80 -26.63 8.56
CA ALA A 187 7.60 -25.44 8.86
C ALA A 187 9.03 -25.55 8.32
N ARG A 188 9.64 -26.73 8.36
CA ARG A 188 10.98 -26.98 7.82
C ARG A 188 11.03 -26.93 6.29
N ASP A 189 9.99 -27.43 5.64
CA ASP A 189 9.88 -27.37 4.18
C ASP A 189 9.70 -25.92 3.71
N ILE A 190 8.98 -25.11 4.50
CA ILE A 190 8.80 -23.69 4.23
C ILE A 190 10.12 -22.92 4.42
N GLU A 191 10.83 -23.16 5.52
CA GLU A 191 12.14 -22.56 5.79
C GLU A 191 13.10 -22.85 4.62
N LYS A 192 13.21 -24.09 4.21
CA LYS A 192 14.03 -24.51 3.07
C LYS A 192 13.61 -23.77 1.79
N TYR A 193 12.31 -23.70 1.51
CA TYR A 193 11.80 -23.07 0.32
C TYR A 193 12.02 -21.54 0.30
N LEU A 194 11.85 -20.88 1.45
CA LEU A 194 12.13 -19.45 1.57
C LEU A 194 13.63 -19.16 1.39
N PHE A 195 14.49 -20.06 1.89
CA PHE A 195 15.93 -19.97 1.70
C PHE A 195 16.31 -20.13 0.22
N GLU A 196 15.78 -21.15 -0.45
CA GLU A 196 15.98 -21.36 -1.90
C GLU A 196 15.50 -20.17 -2.74
N ALA A 197 14.34 -19.59 -2.39
CA ALA A 197 13.83 -18.40 -3.04
C ALA A 197 14.69 -17.15 -2.79
N ALA A 198 15.28 -17.03 -1.60
CA ALA A 198 16.17 -15.90 -1.25
C ALA A 198 17.54 -16.00 -1.94
N GLU A 199 18.05 -17.20 -2.22
CA GLU A 199 19.29 -17.42 -2.96
C GLU A 199 19.09 -17.34 -4.48
N GLY A 200 17.87 -17.51 -4.96
CA GLY A 200 17.51 -17.33 -6.37
C GLY A 200 17.56 -15.86 -6.77
N ASP A 201 17.81 -15.58 -8.05
CA ASP A 201 17.69 -14.23 -8.61
C ASP A 201 16.20 -13.82 -8.57
N LEU A 202 15.80 -13.14 -7.48
CA LEU A 202 14.44 -12.61 -7.32
C LEU A 202 14.11 -11.49 -8.31
N GLY A 203 14.94 -11.33 -9.35
CA GLY A 203 14.77 -10.36 -10.42
C GLY A 203 14.61 -8.93 -9.90
N SER A 204 15.46 -8.04 -10.32
CA SER A 204 15.53 -6.62 -9.91
C SER A 204 14.20 -5.81 -10.06
N THR A 205 13.13 -6.46 -10.47
CA THR A 205 11.83 -5.85 -10.82
C THR A 205 11.00 -5.45 -9.59
N TYR A 206 11.23 -6.05 -8.44
CA TYR A 206 10.42 -5.82 -7.22
C TYR A 206 10.97 -4.75 -6.26
N PHE A 207 12.18 -4.23 -6.53
CA PHE A 207 12.85 -3.23 -5.68
C PHE A 207 13.10 -1.88 -6.39
N ARG A 208 12.36 -1.58 -7.45
CA ARG A 208 12.43 -0.28 -8.11
C ARG A 208 11.27 0.63 -7.72
#